data_e2cce7c3febd0344cb8832677c5f1266
#
_entry.id   e2cce7c3febd0344cb8832677c5f1266
#
_cell.length_a   1.000
_cell.length_b   1.000
_cell.length_c   1.000
_cell.angle_alpha   90.00
_cell.angle_beta   90.00
_cell.angle_gamma   90.00
#
_symmetry.space_group_name_H-M   'P 1'
#
loop_
_entity.id
_entity.type
_entity.pdbx_description
1 polymer ?
#
loop_
_entity_poly.entity_id
_entity_poly.type
_entity_poly.pdbx_seq_one_letter_code
_entity_poly.pdbx_strand_id
1 'polypeptide(L)'
;MEYFSNSQIIIKLKFFIISSIFVTFILSQQAFSQNESCLEEDEICNWMKKVVAIKTPTMVASGILLSDDLIVTNKHVAEDSKKVLVRMPDKKIVAAIPIPNDHPADIIFLSLSDRSQKIEFETIEFQPKEVIMVAFDIGRNNIRIFERSKTLSFPNKINKQARIHSSTRNLPGTSGGALIDNKGNLIGIIASGGGQYNEAVPAILLKDIYELNNKESKKFYERGKSIRLCADGLEEIKEYQQSPSNLLIKKIQNNCEFSNNKFLLDMAGQAFGKVGLLNDAIYFLEKSTNLDPQSPTSLHSLAIALHLNKSYEREIPILKTLLEIIPEDPQVLRLSVQAAAFTKNKAFGDYAISLMKIHNPGAVSLAQDFLNNALN
;
A
#
# COMPACT_ATOMS: atom_id res chain seq x y z
N MET A 1 5.05 -77.67 13.53
CA MET A 1 6.40 -77.28 13.12
C MET A 1 6.27 -76.17 12.09
N GLU A 2 6.95 -75.03 12.35
CA GLU A 2 7.21 -73.94 11.47
C GLU A 2 6.06 -73.01 11.06
N TYR A 3 5.79 -72.05 11.95
CA TYR A 3 5.26 -70.74 11.61
C TYR A 3 5.89 -69.69 12.56
N PHE A 4 7.16 -69.41 12.39
CA PHE A 4 7.83 -68.27 13.02
C PHE A 4 9.07 -67.89 12.15
N SER A 5 8.94 -66.96 11.22
CA SER A 5 10.05 -66.25 10.66
C SER A 5 9.72 -65.18 9.61
N ASN A 6 8.71 -64.37 9.75
CA ASN A 6 8.54 -63.25 8.78
C ASN A 6 8.21 -61.87 9.42
N SER A 7 7.99 -61.81 10.74
CA SER A 7 7.61 -60.51 11.36
C SER A 7 8.78 -59.64 11.75
N GLN A 8 9.98 -60.22 12.02
CA GLN A 8 11.15 -59.43 12.44
C GLN A 8 11.90 -58.75 11.29
N ILE A 9 11.84 -59.28 10.08
CA ILE A 9 12.49 -58.67 8.89
C ILE A 9 11.70 -57.44 8.43
N ILE A 10 10.39 -57.48 8.50
CA ILE A 10 9.51 -56.36 8.10
C ILE A 10 9.65 -55.19 9.08
N ILE A 11 9.86 -55.46 10.36
CA ILE A 11 10.05 -54.39 11.38
C ILE A 11 11.39 -53.68 11.21
N LYS A 12 12.48 -54.44 10.91
CA LYS A 12 13.79 -53.82 10.63
C LYS A 12 13.81 -53.03 9.33
N LEU A 13 13.10 -53.46 8.29
CA LEU A 13 13.02 -52.72 7.03
C LEU A 13 12.19 -51.43 7.18
N LYS A 14 11.12 -51.45 7.95
CA LYS A 14 10.32 -50.23 8.24
C LYS A 14 11.09 -49.20 9.06
N PHE A 15 11.92 -49.63 10.01
CA PHE A 15 12.75 -48.72 10.81
C PHE A 15 13.86 -48.08 9.97
N PHE A 16 14.45 -48.80 9.00
CA PHE A 16 15.46 -48.24 8.11
C PHE A 16 14.89 -47.25 7.10
N ILE A 17 13.68 -47.50 6.57
CA ILE A 17 13.00 -46.58 5.63
C ILE A 17 12.54 -45.33 6.36
N ILE A 18 12.03 -45.42 7.59
CA ILE A 18 11.58 -44.26 8.39
C ILE A 18 12.78 -43.40 8.80
N SER A 19 13.91 -44.00 9.16
CA SER A 19 15.17 -43.30 9.48
C SER A 19 15.74 -42.58 8.24
N SER A 20 15.66 -43.16 7.05
CA SER A 20 16.15 -42.57 5.80
C SER A 20 15.28 -41.40 5.35
N ILE A 21 13.93 -41.45 5.54
CA ILE A 21 13.01 -40.38 5.20
C ILE A 21 13.16 -39.22 6.21
N PHE A 22 13.45 -39.51 7.48
CA PHE A 22 13.65 -38.45 8.50
C PHE A 22 14.96 -37.68 8.27
N VAL A 23 16.03 -38.38 7.84
CA VAL A 23 17.33 -37.77 7.52
C VAL A 23 17.25 -36.93 6.24
N THR A 24 16.50 -37.37 5.22
CA THR A 24 16.28 -36.59 4.00
C THR A 24 15.37 -35.38 4.26
N PHE A 25 14.42 -35.45 5.20
CA PHE A 25 13.56 -34.30 5.57
C PHE A 25 14.34 -33.27 6.40
N ILE A 26 15.30 -33.70 7.26
CA ILE A 26 16.15 -32.76 8.01
C ILE A 26 17.18 -32.09 7.07
N LEU A 27 17.71 -32.81 6.07
CA LEU A 27 18.63 -32.22 5.09
C LEU A 27 17.94 -31.26 4.11
N SER A 28 16.64 -31.43 3.84
CA SER A 28 15.89 -30.50 3.00
C SER A 28 15.50 -29.20 3.73
N GLN A 29 15.49 -29.18 5.06
CA GLN A 29 15.25 -27.95 5.84
C GLN A 29 16.51 -27.08 6.01
N GLN A 30 17.70 -27.60 5.77
CA GLN A 30 18.93 -26.80 5.83
C GLN A 30 19.30 -26.11 4.52
N ALA A 31 18.59 -26.37 3.42
CA ALA A 31 18.87 -25.78 2.10
C ALA A 31 18.17 -24.44 1.82
N PHE A 32 17.43 -23.85 2.77
CA PHE A 32 16.72 -22.58 2.58
C PHE A 32 17.25 -21.42 3.43
N SER A 33 18.54 -21.40 3.71
CA SER A 33 19.24 -20.21 4.17
C SER A 33 20.28 -19.79 3.14
N GLN A 34 19.88 -19.60 1.90
CA GLN A 34 20.66 -18.76 1.01
C GLN A 34 20.41 -17.32 1.45
N ASN A 35 21.46 -16.66 1.99
CA ASN A 35 21.61 -15.22 1.86
C ASN A 35 21.49 -14.95 0.35
N GLU A 36 20.33 -14.49 -0.14
CA GLU A 36 20.26 -13.93 -1.48
C GLU A 36 21.27 -12.78 -1.50
N SER A 37 22.41 -13.01 -2.14
CA SER A 37 23.37 -11.95 -2.39
C SER A 37 22.62 -10.89 -3.21
N CYS A 38 22.59 -9.68 -2.72
CA CYS A 38 22.00 -8.57 -3.44
C CYS A 38 22.75 -8.40 -4.76
N LEU A 39 22.03 -8.35 -5.89
CA LEU A 39 22.59 -8.24 -7.23
C LEU A 39 22.57 -6.80 -7.76
N GLU A 40 22.06 -5.85 -6.96
CA GLU A 40 22.03 -4.44 -7.28
C GLU A 40 23.34 -3.74 -6.88
N GLU A 41 23.44 -2.45 -7.17
CA GLU A 41 24.55 -1.57 -6.74
C GLU A 41 24.63 -1.49 -5.21
N ASP A 42 25.82 -1.28 -4.65
CA ASP A 42 26.06 -1.29 -3.20
C ASP A 42 25.19 -0.28 -2.45
N GLU A 43 24.93 0.88 -3.03
CA GLU A 43 24.08 1.94 -2.48
C GLU A 43 22.64 1.46 -2.28
N ILE A 44 22.14 0.66 -3.22
CA ILE A 44 20.79 0.05 -3.18
C ILE A 44 20.79 -1.12 -2.20
N CYS A 45 21.81 -1.99 -2.28
CA CYS A 45 21.95 -3.16 -1.40
C CYS A 45 22.04 -2.79 0.07
N ASN A 46 22.65 -1.64 0.40
CA ASN A 46 22.75 -1.15 1.78
C ASN A 46 21.39 -0.85 2.43
N TRP A 47 20.35 -0.62 1.63
CA TRP A 47 18.98 -0.44 2.16
C TRP A 47 18.43 -1.69 2.83
N MET A 48 18.89 -2.89 2.45
CA MET A 48 18.50 -4.12 3.16
C MET A 48 18.96 -4.13 4.63
N LYS A 49 20.00 -3.34 4.98
CA LYS A 49 20.48 -3.18 6.35
C LYS A 49 19.78 -2.04 7.10
N LYS A 50 19.08 -1.15 6.39
CA LYS A 50 18.35 -0.01 6.96
C LYS A 50 16.86 -0.31 7.16
N VAL A 51 16.29 -1.23 6.39
CA VAL A 51 14.88 -1.60 6.52
C VAL A 51 14.71 -2.65 7.61
N VAL A 52 13.66 -2.52 8.40
CA VAL A 52 13.30 -3.41 9.52
C VAL A 52 11.87 -3.91 9.38
N ALA A 53 11.55 -5.05 10.01
CA ALA A 53 10.18 -5.52 10.12
C ALA A 53 9.58 -5.04 11.45
N ILE A 54 8.38 -4.47 11.40
CA ILE A 54 7.62 -4.01 12.57
C ILE A 54 6.44 -4.95 12.78
N LYS A 55 6.26 -5.40 14.02
CA LYS A 55 5.12 -6.22 14.42
C LYS A 55 4.31 -5.50 15.49
N THR A 56 3.02 -5.34 15.22
CA THR A 56 1.99 -4.87 16.16
C THR A 56 1.00 -6.01 16.44
N PRO A 57 0.03 -5.85 17.34
CA PRO A 57 -1.00 -6.85 17.55
C PRO A 57 -1.84 -7.15 16.30
N THR A 58 -1.99 -6.19 15.41
CA THR A 58 -2.91 -6.25 14.26
C THR A 58 -2.22 -6.54 12.94
N MET A 59 -0.91 -6.19 12.79
CA MET A 59 -0.23 -6.32 11.51
C MET A 59 1.28 -6.55 11.63
N VAL A 60 1.86 -6.93 10.48
CA VAL A 60 3.31 -6.89 10.23
C VAL A 60 3.56 -5.90 9.10
N ALA A 61 4.55 -5.04 9.27
CA ALA A 61 4.87 -3.94 8.36
C ALA A 61 6.38 -3.70 8.30
N SER A 62 6.79 -2.67 7.59
CA SER A 62 8.18 -2.22 7.47
C SER A 62 8.44 -0.95 8.28
N GLY A 63 9.69 -0.66 8.52
CA GLY A 63 10.20 0.62 8.99
C GLY A 63 11.61 0.86 8.46
N ILE A 64 12.10 2.07 8.59
CA ILE A 64 13.43 2.48 8.13
C ILE A 64 14.22 2.99 9.34
N LEU A 65 15.38 2.41 9.59
CA LEU A 65 16.37 2.94 10.51
C LEU A 65 16.96 4.24 9.94
N LEU A 66 16.68 5.34 10.59
CA LEU A 66 17.27 6.65 10.27
C LEU A 66 18.56 6.88 11.07
N SER A 67 18.66 6.27 12.25
CA SER A 67 19.85 6.19 13.09
C SER A 67 19.79 4.93 13.95
N ASP A 68 20.80 4.71 14.79
CA ASP A 68 20.85 3.58 15.72
C ASP A 68 19.66 3.54 16.70
N ASP A 69 19.01 4.69 16.97
CA ASP A 69 17.96 4.84 17.96
C ASP A 69 16.60 5.25 17.38
N LEU A 70 16.52 5.56 16.08
CA LEU A 70 15.30 6.10 15.48
C LEU A 70 14.87 5.34 14.23
N ILE A 71 13.61 4.98 14.21
CA ILE A 71 12.94 4.35 13.06
C ILE A 71 11.82 5.27 12.59
N VAL A 72 11.59 5.32 11.28
CA VAL A 72 10.38 5.90 10.68
C VAL A 72 9.49 4.80 10.12
N THR A 73 8.17 4.96 10.27
CA THR A 73 7.14 4.11 9.67
C THR A 73 5.84 4.91 9.48
N ASN A 74 4.75 4.25 9.14
CA ASN A 74 3.44 4.91 8.99
C ASN A 74 2.67 4.96 10.32
N LYS A 75 1.81 5.98 10.48
CA LYS A 75 0.89 6.08 11.63
C LYS A 75 -0.08 4.93 11.70
N HIS A 76 -0.61 4.48 10.54
CA HIS A 76 -1.53 3.35 10.50
C HIS A 76 -0.89 2.02 10.92
N VAL A 77 0.45 1.91 10.89
CA VAL A 77 1.18 0.75 11.42
C VAL A 77 1.23 0.76 12.93
N ALA A 78 1.54 1.92 13.53
CA ALA A 78 1.64 2.05 14.98
C ALA A 78 0.28 2.22 15.68
N GLU A 79 -0.70 2.85 15.00
CA GLU A 79 -2.06 3.10 15.50
C GLU A 79 -2.03 3.80 16.88
N ASP A 80 -2.68 3.21 17.90
CA ASP A 80 -2.66 3.66 19.29
C ASP A 80 -1.73 2.81 20.18
N SER A 81 -0.83 2.05 19.56
CA SER A 81 0.12 1.20 20.28
C SER A 81 1.08 2.02 21.12
N LYS A 82 1.22 1.67 22.41
CA LYS A 82 2.22 2.29 23.28
C LYS A 82 3.63 1.75 23.03
N LYS A 83 3.73 0.58 22.39
CA LYS A 83 4.97 -0.13 22.12
C LYS A 83 4.76 -1.08 20.94
N VAL A 84 5.72 -1.15 20.06
CA VAL A 84 5.76 -2.09 18.93
C VAL A 84 7.01 -2.95 19.00
N LEU A 85 7.00 -4.12 18.37
CA LEU A 85 8.18 -4.98 18.25
C LEU A 85 8.84 -4.75 16.91
N VAL A 86 10.16 -4.64 16.92
CA VAL A 86 10.97 -4.43 15.71
C VAL A 86 11.96 -5.56 15.59
N ARG A 87 11.95 -6.25 14.45
CA ARG A 87 12.99 -7.20 14.08
C ARG A 87 14.07 -6.45 13.31
N MET A 88 15.21 -6.31 13.95
CA MET A 88 16.40 -5.66 13.42
C MET A 88 17.05 -6.47 12.28
N PRO A 89 17.96 -5.89 11.47
CA PRO A 89 18.66 -6.60 10.40
C PRO A 89 19.48 -7.83 10.90
N ASP A 90 20.00 -7.76 12.12
CA ASP A 90 20.70 -8.89 12.79
C ASP A 90 19.74 -9.95 13.37
N LYS A 91 18.44 -9.84 13.04
CA LYS A 91 17.33 -10.70 13.48
C LYS A 91 16.95 -10.57 14.96
N LYS A 92 17.62 -9.71 15.74
CA LYS A 92 17.19 -9.41 17.10
C LYS A 92 15.84 -8.72 17.11
N ILE A 93 15.03 -9.04 18.13
CA ILE A 93 13.73 -8.38 18.33
C ILE A 93 13.90 -7.41 19.49
N VAL A 94 13.64 -6.16 19.23
CA VAL A 94 13.68 -5.07 20.20
C VAL A 94 12.32 -4.38 20.28
N ALA A 95 12.09 -3.65 21.34
CA ALA A 95 10.89 -2.86 21.48
C ALA A 95 11.16 -1.41 21.10
N ALA A 96 10.21 -0.79 20.39
CA ALA A 96 10.26 0.61 20.06
C ALA A 96 9.01 1.34 20.55
N ILE A 97 9.16 2.60 20.91
CA ILE A 97 8.10 3.45 21.45
C ILE A 97 7.73 4.49 20.39
N PRO A 98 6.44 4.56 19.96
CA PRO A 98 5.98 5.60 19.08
C PRO A 98 6.16 7.00 19.67
N ILE A 99 6.70 7.92 18.87
CA ILE A 99 6.88 9.33 19.24
C ILE A 99 5.69 10.11 18.70
N PRO A 100 4.77 10.62 19.55
CA PRO A 100 3.56 11.30 19.09
C PRO A 100 3.87 12.56 18.27
N ASN A 101 3.13 12.78 17.18
CA ASN A 101 3.15 14.02 16.42
C ASN A 101 1.75 14.29 15.82
N ASP A 102 1.43 15.57 15.58
CA ASP A 102 0.14 15.99 15.01
C ASP A 102 0.22 16.34 13.51
N HIS A 103 1.31 16.01 12.84
CA HIS A 103 1.40 16.24 11.39
C HIS A 103 0.33 15.42 10.64
N PRO A 104 -0.35 15.96 9.62
CA PRO A 104 -1.42 15.23 8.91
C PRO A 104 -0.92 14.05 8.08
N ALA A 105 0.35 14.04 7.62
CA ALA A 105 0.91 12.92 6.88
C ALA A 105 0.95 11.64 7.71
N ASP A 106 0.83 10.52 7.05
CA ASP A 106 0.81 9.16 7.63
C ASP A 106 2.22 8.68 7.99
N ILE A 107 2.95 9.45 8.80
CA ILE A 107 4.31 9.18 9.26
C ILE A 107 4.40 9.32 10.77
N ILE A 108 5.12 8.37 11.37
CA ILE A 108 5.48 8.35 12.78
C ILE A 108 6.94 7.91 12.95
N PHE A 109 7.60 8.47 13.96
CA PHE A 109 8.89 7.98 14.41
C PHE A 109 8.74 7.04 15.61
N LEU A 110 9.64 6.07 15.70
CA LEU A 110 9.69 5.12 16.79
C LEU A 110 11.07 5.23 17.43
N SER A 111 11.11 5.41 18.76
CA SER A 111 12.36 5.45 19.52
C SER A 111 12.73 4.06 20.03
N LEU A 112 14.00 3.69 19.89
CA LEU A 112 14.59 2.46 20.46
C LEU A 112 15.23 2.71 21.81
N SER A 113 15.47 3.97 22.18
CA SER A 113 16.07 4.38 23.45
C SER A 113 15.47 5.71 23.91
N ASP A 114 15.70 6.06 25.19
CA ASP A 114 15.27 7.35 25.77
C ASP A 114 16.15 8.54 25.31
N ARG A 115 17.08 8.31 24.40
CA ARG A 115 18.01 9.34 23.91
C ARG A 115 17.40 10.11 22.74
N SER A 116 17.47 11.43 22.82
CA SER A 116 17.16 12.32 21.69
C SER A 116 18.43 12.53 20.87
N GLN A 117 18.45 12.10 19.62
CA GLN A 117 19.55 12.39 18.69
C GLN A 117 19.13 13.49 17.72
N LYS A 118 20.10 14.36 17.36
CA LYS A 118 19.90 15.28 16.26
C LYS A 118 20.08 14.52 14.94
N ILE A 119 19.04 14.50 14.12
CA ILE A 119 19.06 13.84 12.81
C ILE A 119 19.12 14.91 11.74
N GLU A 120 20.00 14.72 10.78
CA GLU A 120 20.01 15.49 9.54
C GLU A 120 19.23 14.72 8.48
N PHE A 121 18.21 15.36 7.93
CA PHE A 121 17.42 14.82 6.83
C PHE A 121 17.96 15.36 5.53
N GLU A 122 18.47 14.48 4.68
CA GLU A 122 18.78 14.85 3.30
C GLU A 122 17.49 15.06 2.54
N THR A 123 17.31 16.24 1.97
CA THR A 123 16.14 16.55 1.14
C THR A 123 16.51 16.50 -0.32
N ILE A 124 15.78 15.67 -1.07
CA ILE A 124 15.94 15.56 -2.51
C ILE A 124 14.78 16.30 -3.16
N GLU A 125 15.09 17.37 -3.89
CA GLU A 125 14.07 18.15 -4.62
C GLU A 125 13.74 17.58 -6.01
N PHE A 126 14.48 16.58 -6.43
CA PHE A 126 14.35 16.07 -7.78
C PHE A 126 13.31 14.92 -7.86
N GLN A 127 12.63 14.85 -9.00
CA GLN A 127 11.57 13.87 -9.25
C GLN A 127 12.11 12.77 -10.18
N PRO A 128 12.55 11.60 -9.64
CA PRO A 128 13.08 10.52 -10.47
C PRO A 128 11.98 9.89 -11.34
N LYS A 129 12.33 9.51 -12.58
CA LYS A 129 11.43 8.80 -13.48
C LYS A 129 11.18 7.35 -13.06
N GLU A 130 12.16 6.77 -12.36
CA GLU A 130 12.13 5.39 -11.85
C GLU A 130 12.48 5.36 -10.39
N VAL A 131 11.86 4.43 -9.67
CA VAL A 131 12.03 4.22 -8.24
C VAL A 131 12.12 2.73 -7.93
N ILE A 132 12.72 2.43 -6.79
CA ILE A 132 12.90 1.09 -6.26
C ILE A 132 12.29 1.05 -4.86
N MET A 133 11.49 0.04 -4.59
CA MET A 133 10.96 -0.21 -3.24
C MET A 133 11.88 -1.19 -2.50
N VAL A 134 12.20 -0.88 -1.25
CA VAL A 134 12.87 -1.79 -0.33
C VAL A 134 12.01 -1.94 0.92
N ALA A 135 11.51 -3.14 1.17
CA ALA A 135 10.53 -3.37 2.21
C ALA A 135 10.55 -4.82 2.71
N PHE A 136 9.87 -5.06 3.84
CA PHE A 136 9.62 -6.39 4.34
C PHE A 136 8.50 -7.08 3.53
N ASP A 137 8.80 -8.25 2.99
CA ASP A 137 7.87 -9.12 2.30
C ASP A 137 7.40 -10.23 3.27
N ILE A 138 6.13 -10.15 3.70
CA ILE A 138 5.55 -11.15 4.62
C ILE A 138 5.60 -12.55 4.00
N GLY A 139 5.32 -12.68 2.70
CA GLY A 139 5.29 -13.98 2.02
C GLY A 139 6.65 -14.68 2.01
N ARG A 140 7.73 -13.92 1.96
CA ARG A 140 9.13 -14.43 2.02
C ARG A 140 9.74 -14.34 3.42
N ASN A 141 9.06 -13.68 4.36
CA ASN A 141 9.54 -13.42 5.72
C ASN A 141 10.92 -12.75 5.77
N ASN A 142 11.23 -11.89 4.81
CA ASN A 142 12.54 -11.23 4.67
C ASN A 142 12.40 -9.81 4.10
N ILE A 143 13.46 -8.99 4.27
CA ILE A 143 13.61 -7.72 3.56
C ILE A 143 13.98 -8.01 2.11
N ARG A 144 13.36 -7.26 1.21
CA ARG A 144 13.51 -7.45 -0.22
C ARG A 144 13.66 -6.12 -0.92
N ILE A 145 14.48 -6.11 -1.98
CA ILE A 145 14.51 -5.08 -3.02
C ILE A 145 13.56 -5.53 -4.12
N PHE A 146 12.63 -4.65 -4.49
CA PHE A 146 11.67 -4.91 -5.55
C PHE A 146 12.19 -4.37 -6.88
N GLU A 147 11.60 -4.82 -7.97
CA GLU A 147 11.97 -4.39 -9.32
C GLU A 147 11.79 -2.87 -9.49
N ARG A 148 12.64 -2.28 -10.34
CA ARG A 148 12.52 -0.88 -10.74
C ARG A 148 11.15 -0.62 -11.36
N SER A 149 10.56 0.50 -11.01
CA SER A 149 9.22 0.87 -11.44
C SER A 149 9.13 2.34 -11.83
N LYS A 150 8.21 2.62 -12.75
CA LYS A 150 7.98 3.98 -13.24
C LYS A 150 7.29 4.83 -12.16
N THR A 151 7.73 6.05 -11.98
CA THR A 151 6.99 7.07 -11.23
C THR A 151 5.84 7.60 -12.10
N LEU A 152 4.65 7.65 -11.52
CA LEU A 152 3.42 8.08 -12.21
C LEU A 152 3.10 9.53 -11.91
N SER A 153 3.19 9.93 -10.64
CA SER A 153 2.95 11.30 -10.22
C SER A 153 3.71 11.66 -8.95
N PHE A 154 3.97 12.97 -8.80
CA PHE A 154 4.53 13.56 -7.58
C PHE A 154 3.51 14.49 -6.94
N PRO A 155 3.54 14.63 -5.59
CA PRO A 155 2.57 15.43 -4.89
C PRO A 155 2.69 16.91 -5.21
N ASN A 156 1.55 17.59 -5.25
CA ASN A 156 1.51 19.03 -5.19
C ASN A 156 1.93 19.49 -3.77
N LYS A 157 2.86 20.44 -3.66
CA LYS A 157 3.40 20.97 -2.38
C LYS A 157 2.34 21.52 -1.41
N ILE A 158 1.13 21.81 -1.90
CA ILE A 158 0.03 22.37 -1.09
C ILE A 158 -0.60 21.31 -0.18
N ASN A 159 -0.67 20.06 -0.62
CA ASN A 159 -1.33 18.97 0.11
C ASN A 159 -0.33 18.13 0.90
N LYS A 160 -0.30 18.31 2.23
CA LYS A 160 0.60 17.56 3.14
C LYS A 160 0.32 16.07 3.23
N GLN A 161 -0.81 15.59 2.71
CA GLN A 161 -1.16 14.17 2.63
C GLN A 161 -1.02 13.59 1.22
N ALA A 162 -0.69 14.42 0.22
CA ALA A 162 -0.45 13.96 -1.14
C ALA A 162 0.78 13.04 -1.21
N ARG A 163 0.74 12.08 -2.12
CA ARG A 163 1.66 10.94 -2.20
C ARG A 163 2.46 10.97 -3.50
N ILE A 164 3.61 10.28 -3.48
CA ILE A 164 4.30 9.86 -4.69
C ILE A 164 3.63 8.57 -5.15
N HIS A 165 3.27 8.50 -6.43
CA HIS A 165 2.66 7.31 -7.02
C HIS A 165 3.63 6.64 -7.99
N SER A 166 3.70 5.31 -7.93
CA SER A 166 4.54 4.52 -8.81
C SER A 166 3.83 3.24 -9.28
N SER A 167 4.34 2.66 -10.36
CA SER A 167 3.85 1.38 -10.87
C SER A 167 4.38 0.16 -10.10
N THR A 168 5.04 0.37 -8.97
CA THR A 168 5.50 -0.72 -8.10
C THR A 168 4.30 -1.48 -7.55
N ARG A 169 4.36 -2.79 -7.63
CA ARG A 169 3.31 -3.64 -7.04
C ARG A 169 3.42 -3.64 -5.53
N ASN A 170 2.34 -3.28 -4.85
CA ASN A 170 2.28 -3.34 -3.40
C ASN A 170 1.99 -4.76 -2.90
N LEU A 171 2.65 -5.14 -1.79
CA LEU A 171 2.46 -6.42 -1.11
C LEU A 171 2.20 -6.20 0.38
N PRO A 172 1.50 -7.12 1.07
CA PRO A 172 1.37 -7.07 2.52
C PRO A 172 2.75 -7.02 3.19
N GLY A 173 2.91 -6.12 4.17
CA GLY A 173 4.16 -5.92 4.89
C GLY A 173 5.01 -4.76 4.39
N THR A 174 4.76 -4.21 3.21
CA THR A 174 5.59 -3.15 2.62
C THR A 174 5.36 -1.76 3.21
N SER A 175 4.22 -1.49 3.86
CA SER A 175 3.96 -0.21 4.55
C SER A 175 5.10 0.15 5.51
N GLY A 176 5.61 1.37 5.46
CA GLY A 176 6.78 1.85 6.22
C GLY A 176 8.13 1.56 5.57
N GLY A 177 8.17 0.84 4.45
CA GLY A 177 9.38 0.59 3.68
C GLY A 177 9.91 1.81 2.93
N ALA A 178 11.08 1.70 2.35
CA ALA A 178 11.75 2.77 1.61
C ALA A 178 11.34 2.77 0.14
N LEU A 179 11.04 3.95 -0.40
CA LEU A 179 11.04 4.23 -1.82
C LEU A 179 12.30 5.03 -2.13
N ILE A 180 13.18 4.51 -2.97
CA ILE A 180 14.49 5.11 -3.30
C ILE A 180 14.62 5.34 -4.80
N ASP A 181 15.54 6.23 -5.18
CA ASP A 181 15.94 6.39 -6.57
C ASP A 181 17.03 5.39 -6.98
N ASN A 182 17.48 5.45 -8.24
CA ASN A 182 18.53 4.59 -8.77
C ASN A 182 19.93 4.86 -8.16
N LYS A 183 20.09 5.93 -7.37
CA LYS A 183 21.33 6.26 -6.65
C LYS A 183 21.27 5.88 -5.17
N GLY A 184 20.17 5.25 -4.71
CA GLY A 184 19.97 4.92 -3.32
C GLY A 184 19.49 6.07 -2.43
N ASN A 185 19.07 7.20 -2.99
CA ASN A 185 18.54 8.31 -2.22
C ASN A 185 17.09 8.03 -1.79
N LEU A 186 16.74 8.32 -0.53
CA LEU A 186 15.39 8.16 0.00
C LEU A 186 14.43 9.20 -0.61
N ILE A 187 13.47 8.75 -1.39
CA ILE A 187 12.45 9.59 -2.03
C ILE A 187 11.16 9.64 -1.20
N GLY A 188 10.79 8.52 -0.58
CA GLY A 188 9.55 8.44 0.19
C GLY A 188 9.48 7.22 1.09
N ILE A 189 8.46 7.21 1.95
CA ILE A 189 8.11 6.11 2.84
C ILE A 189 6.87 5.44 2.27
N ILE A 190 6.96 4.16 1.91
CA ILE A 190 5.84 3.38 1.39
C ILE A 190 4.69 3.45 2.38
N ALA A 191 3.51 3.85 1.93
CA ALA A 191 2.36 3.97 2.80
C ALA A 191 1.30 2.91 2.49
N SER A 192 0.99 2.73 1.22
CA SER A 192 -0.03 1.78 0.79
C SER A 192 0.00 1.64 -0.72
N GLY A 193 -0.81 0.75 -1.22
CA GLY A 193 -1.14 0.63 -2.63
C GLY A 193 -2.39 -0.22 -2.76
N GLY A 194 -3.29 0.19 -3.63
CA GLY A 194 -4.47 -0.56 -4.04
C GLY A 194 -4.23 -1.18 -5.40
N GLY A 195 -4.01 -2.48 -5.47
CA GLY A 195 -3.89 -3.19 -6.74
C GLY A 195 -2.59 -2.91 -7.49
N GLN A 196 -2.64 -2.11 -8.56
CA GLN A 196 -1.51 -1.94 -9.51
C GLN A 196 -0.53 -0.82 -9.13
N TYR A 197 -0.90 0.08 -8.23
CA TYR A 197 -0.12 1.29 -7.96
C TYR A 197 0.28 1.38 -6.49
N ASN A 198 1.50 1.84 -6.26
CA ASN A 198 2.06 2.07 -4.93
C ASN A 198 1.99 3.55 -4.58
N GLU A 199 1.81 3.83 -3.30
CA GLU A 199 1.78 5.17 -2.74
C GLU A 199 2.86 5.32 -1.66
N ALA A 200 3.63 6.40 -1.71
CA ALA A 200 4.62 6.73 -0.70
C ALA A 200 4.46 8.16 -0.19
N VAL A 201 4.64 8.35 1.11
CA VAL A 201 4.74 9.71 1.70
C VAL A 201 6.10 10.28 1.33
N PRO A 202 6.18 11.51 0.77
CA PRO A 202 7.44 12.12 0.38
C PRO A 202 8.42 12.26 1.55
N ALA A 203 9.68 11.84 1.37
CA ALA A 203 10.71 11.92 2.40
C ALA A 203 11.06 13.36 2.80
N ILE A 204 10.82 14.33 1.92
CA ILE A 204 11.01 15.77 2.21
C ILE A 204 10.19 16.26 3.43
N LEU A 205 9.10 15.56 3.78
CA LEU A 205 8.28 15.90 4.94
C LEU A 205 8.88 15.44 6.27
N LEU A 206 9.88 14.56 6.27
CA LEU A 206 10.41 13.94 7.50
C LEU A 206 10.93 14.97 8.49
N LYS A 207 11.60 16.01 8.01
CA LYS A 207 12.11 17.10 8.87
C LYS A 207 10.99 17.83 9.59
N ASP A 208 9.98 18.29 8.86
CA ASP A 208 8.84 19.01 9.41
C ASP A 208 8.08 18.15 10.42
N ILE A 209 7.92 16.85 10.13
CA ILE A 209 7.25 15.89 11.02
C ILE A 209 8.08 15.68 12.29
N TYR A 210 9.40 15.57 12.18
CA TYR A 210 10.31 15.37 13.31
C TYR A 210 10.29 16.56 14.28
N GLU A 211 10.21 17.79 13.76
CA GLU A 211 10.10 19.01 14.56
C GLU A 211 8.79 19.10 15.37
N LEU A 212 7.77 18.32 14.98
CA LEU A 212 6.49 18.22 15.69
C LEU A 212 6.44 17.07 16.72
N ASN A 213 7.52 16.32 16.89
CA ASN A 213 7.57 15.22 17.86
C ASN A 213 7.26 15.68 19.28
N ASN A 214 6.56 14.81 20.02
CA ASN A 214 6.08 15.03 21.39
C ASN A 214 5.09 16.19 21.58
N LYS A 215 4.56 16.76 20.48
CA LYS A 215 3.46 17.73 20.52
C LYS A 215 2.12 17.01 20.38
N GLU A 216 1.12 17.47 21.14
CA GLU A 216 -0.28 17.00 21.04
C GLU A 216 -0.48 15.47 21.26
N SER A 217 0.18 14.89 22.26
CA SER A 217 0.15 13.44 22.50
C SER A 217 -1.27 12.87 22.71
N LYS A 218 -2.19 13.61 23.38
CA LYS A 218 -3.58 13.18 23.58
C LYS A 218 -4.31 13.02 22.24
N LYS A 219 -4.24 14.02 21.38
CA LYS A 219 -4.88 14.03 20.07
C LYS A 219 -4.29 12.95 19.14
N PHE A 220 -3.00 12.69 19.27
CA PHE A 220 -2.33 11.60 18.56
C PHE A 220 -2.97 10.24 18.94
N TYR A 221 -3.11 9.93 20.22
CA TYR A 221 -3.68 8.64 20.64
C TYR A 221 -5.17 8.51 20.34
N GLU A 222 -5.95 9.60 20.42
CA GLU A 222 -7.35 9.60 20.00
C GLU A 222 -7.49 9.30 18.49
N ARG A 223 -6.65 9.91 17.67
CA ARG A 223 -6.60 9.64 16.23
C ARG A 223 -6.11 8.23 15.93
N GLY A 224 -5.06 7.75 16.62
CA GLY A 224 -4.56 6.38 16.51
C GLY A 224 -5.63 5.34 16.84
N LYS A 225 -6.41 5.57 17.90
CA LYS A 225 -7.56 4.72 18.22
C LYS A 225 -8.60 4.69 17.10
N SER A 226 -8.87 5.83 16.47
CA SER A 226 -9.80 5.89 15.33
C SER A 226 -9.23 5.21 14.08
N ILE A 227 -7.92 5.30 13.84
CA ILE A 227 -7.24 4.51 12.79
C ILE A 227 -7.51 3.02 13.00
N ARG A 228 -7.27 2.50 14.21
CA ARG A 228 -7.52 1.09 14.54
C ARG A 228 -8.99 0.71 14.41
N LEU A 229 -9.92 1.49 14.97
CA LEU A 229 -11.35 1.19 14.90
C LEU A 229 -11.90 1.28 13.46
N CYS A 230 -11.34 2.16 12.62
CA CYS A 230 -11.63 2.21 11.19
C CYS A 230 -11.14 0.92 10.51
N ALA A 231 -9.88 0.52 10.73
CA ALA A 231 -9.30 -0.69 10.15
C ALA A 231 -10.08 -1.95 10.56
N ASP A 232 -10.43 -2.09 11.85
CA ASP A 232 -11.27 -3.19 12.36
C ASP A 232 -12.64 -3.23 11.67
N GLY A 233 -13.29 -2.06 11.48
CA GLY A 233 -14.56 -1.97 10.78
C GLY A 233 -14.44 -2.32 9.29
N LEU A 234 -13.34 -1.93 8.65
CA LEU A 234 -13.04 -2.27 7.26
C LEU A 234 -12.73 -3.77 7.07
N GLU A 235 -12.16 -4.43 8.08
CA GLU A 235 -11.99 -5.86 8.04
C GLU A 235 -13.34 -6.58 8.23
N GLU A 236 -14.13 -6.13 9.20
CA GLU A 236 -15.45 -6.70 9.50
C GLU A 236 -16.41 -6.59 8.30
N ILE A 237 -16.41 -5.47 7.54
CA ILE A 237 -17.33 -5.29 6.40
C ILE A 237 -17.05 -6.25 5.23
N LYS A 238 -15.84 -6.82 5.15
CA LYS A 238 -15.50 -7.80 4.10
C LYS A 238 -16.32 -9.10 4.18
N GLU A 239 -16.82 -9.42 5.35
CA GLU A 239 -17.69 -10.58 5.57
C GLU A 239 -19.11 -10.39 4.99
N TYR A 240 -19.47 -9.15 4.63
CA TYR A 240 -20.77 -8.83 4.07
C TYR A 240 -20.71 -8.77 2.55
N GLN A 241 -21.62 -9.50 1.91
CA GLN A 241 -21.84 -9.38 0.46
C GLN A 241 -22.80 -8.23 0.14
N GLN A 242 -23.79 -7.97 0.99
CA GLN A 242 -24.77 -6.89 0.89
C GLN A 242 -25.26 -6.47 2.28
N SER A 243 -25.67 -5.20 2.39
CA SER A 243 -26.41 -4.67 3.55
C SER A 243 -25.74 -4.94 4.91
N PRO A 244 -24.54 -4.38 5.16
CA PRO A 244 -23.94 -4.42 6.48
C PRO A 244 -24.86 -3.73 7.50
N SER A 245 -24.69 -4.06 8.80
CA SER A 245 -25.50 -3.46 9.85
C SER A 245 -25.29 -1.95 9.93
N ASN A 246 -26.35 -1.19 10.29
CA ASN A 246 -26.24 0.26 10.50
C ASN A 246 -25.18 0.64 11.56
N LEU A 247 -24.95 -0.23 12.54
CA LEU A 247 -23.94 -0.04 13.57
C LEU A 247 -22.54 -0.11 12.96
N LEU A 248 -22.27 -1.09 12.09
CA LEU A 248 -20.99 -1.23 11.41
C LEU A 248 -20.74 -0.06 10.45
N ILE A 249 -21.76 0.34 9.66
CA ILE A 249 -21.66 1.50 8.79
C ILE A 249 -21.24 2.75 9.58
N LYS A 250 -21.94 3.06 10.68
CA LYS A 250 -21.60 4.20 11.55
C LYS A 250 -20.22 4.07 12.19
N LYS A 251 -19.81 2.87 12.60
CA LYS A 251 -18.48 2.60 13.13
C LYS A 251 -17.41 3.00 12.10
N ILE A 252 -17.56 2.57 10.84
CA ILE A 252 -16.63 2.90 9.75
C ILE A 252 -16.68 4.39 9.46
N GLN A 253 -17.88 4.98 9.21
CA GLN A 253 -18.02 6.39 8.89
C GLN A 253 -17.32 7.27 9.92
N ASN A 254 -17.65 7.14 11.21
CA ASN A 254 -17.14 8.00 12.26
C ASN A 254 -15.61 7.85 12.46
N ASN A 255 -15.12 6.61 12.47
CA ASN A 255 -13.72 6.38 12.80
C ASN A 255 -12.80 6.64 11.59
N CYS A 256 -13.19 6.25 10.38
CA CYS A 256 -12.40 6.52 9.19
C CYS A 256 -12.32 8.04 8.90
N GLU A 257 -13.44 8.77 9.10
CA GLU A 257 -13.44 10.20 8.95
C GLU A 257 -12.57 10.91 10.01
N PHE A 258 -12.71 10.54 11.30
CA PHE A 258 -11.91 11.13 12.38
C PHE A 258 -10.43 10.79 12.28
N SER A 259 -10.08 9.63 11.72
CA SER A 259 -8.69 9.25 11.45
C SER A 259 -7.98 10.26 10.56
N ASN A 260 -8.73 10.89 9.64
CA ASN A 260 -8.23 11.79 8.60
C ASN A 260 -7.02 11.21 7.86
N ASN A 261 -6.98 9.89 7.70
CA ASN A 261 -5.91 9.17 7.03
C ASN A 261 -6.35 8.86 5.59
N LYS A 262 -5.64 9.41 4.60
CA LYS A 262 -5.94 9.27 3.17
C LYS A 262 -6.18 7.82 2.76
N PHE A 263 -5.33 6.91 3.21
CA PHE A 263 -5.44 5.49 2.89
C PHE A 263 -6.73 4.86 3.43
N LEU A 264 -7.08 5.14 4.69
CA LEU A 264 -8.31 4.59 5.31
C LEU A 264 -9.57 5.19 4.69
N LEU A 265 -9.54 6.47 4.29
CA LEU A 265 -10.65 7.08 3.55
C LEU A 265 -10.86 6.39 2.20
N ASP A 266 -9.78 6.11 1.48
CA ASP A 266 -9.85 5.39 0.20
C ASP A 266 -10.40 3.96 0.39
N MET A 267 -9.89 3.23 1.38
CA MET A 267 -10.39 1.89 1.70
C MET A 267 -11.85 1.88 2.15
N ALA A 268 -12.31 2.89 2.90
CA ALA A 268 -13.71 3.02 3.29
C ALA A 268 -14.60 3.22 2.06
N GLY A 269 -14.21 4.09 1.14
CA GLY A 269 -14.94 4.30 -0.11
C GLY A 269 -15.02 3.02 -0.96
N GLN A 270 -13.91 2.29 -1.11
CA GLN A 270 -13.90 1.02 -1.81
C GLN A 270 -14.79 -0.04 -1.13
N ALA A 271 -14.72 -0.14 0.21
CA ALA A 271 -15.54 -1.08 0.97
C ALA A 271 -17.03 -0.79 0.82
N PHE A 272 -17.45 0.47 0.95
CA PHE A 272 -18.84 0.88 0.73
C PHE A 272 -19.29 0.63 -0.71
N GLY A 273 -18.43 0.87 -1.70
CA GLY A 273 -18.72 0.56 -3.10
C GLY A 273 -18.98 -0.93 -3.35
N LYS A 274 -18.21 -1.82 -2.72
CA LYS A 274 -18.36 -3.27 -2.84
C LYS A 274 -19.70 -3.78 -2.28
N VAL A 275 -20.21 -3.17 -1.21
CA VAL A 275 -21.51 -3.55 -0.62
C VAL A 275 -22.68 -2.72 -1.16
N GLY A 276 -22.46 -1.93 -2.23
CA GLY A 276 -23.51 -1.19 -2.95
C GLY A 276 -23.93 0.13 -2.31
N LEU A 277 -23.24 0.60 -1.27
CA LEU A 277 -23.50 1.90 -0.62
C LEU A 277 -22.79 3.04 -1.39
N LEU A 278 -23.24 3.28 -2.65
CA LEU A 278 -22.54 4.15 -3.59
C LEU A 278 -22.39 5.61 -3.11
N ASN A 279 -23.38 6.17 -2.39
CA ASN A 279 -23.28 7.53 -1.88
C ASN A 279 -22.18 7.67 -0.82
N ASP A 280 -22.07 6.70 0.10
CA ASP A 280 -20.99 6.63 1.08
C ASP A 280 -19.64 6.39 0.40
N ALA A 281 -19.60 5.52 -0.61
CA ALA A 281 -18.40 5.27 -1.41
C ALA A 281 -17.89 6.57 -2.04
N ILE A 282 -18.74 7.30 -2.74
CA ILE A 282 -18.40 8.58 -3.38
C ILE A 282 -17.92 9.59 -2.34
N TYR A 283 -18.63 9.74 -1.21
CA TYR A 283 -18.25 10.65 -0.13
C TYR A 283 -16.82 10.41 0.38
N PHE A 284 -16.48 9.16 0.69
CA PHE A 284 -15.15 8.83 1.21
C PHE A 284 -14.06 8.94 0.15
N LEU A 285 -14.35 8.54 -1.09
CA LEU A 285 -13.41 8.65 -2.20
C LEU A 285 -13.14 10.12 -2.58
N GLU A 286 -14.15 10.99 -2.55
CA GLU A 286 -13.93 12.43 -2.72
C GLU A 286 -13.07 13.04 -1.62
N LYS A 287 -13.27 12.63 -0.36
CA LYS A 287 -12.36 13.05 0.72
C LYS A 287 -10.93 12.58 0.47
N SER A 288 -10.74 11.33 0.04
CA SER A 288 -9.41 10.79 -0.29
C SER A 288 -8.76 11.55 -1.45
N THR A 289 -9.50 11.78 -2.55
CA THR A 289 -8.99 12.52 -3.72
C THR A 289 -8.72 14.00 -3.43
N ASN A 290 -9.47 14.64 -2.53
CA ASN A 290 -9.17 16.00 -2.07
C ASN A 290 -7.85 16.10 -1.31
N LEU A 291 -7.46 15.04 -0.57
CA LEU A 291 -6.16 14.98 0.11
C LEU A 291 -5.03 14.67 -0.86
N ASP A 292 -5.32 13.92 -1.93
CA ASP A 292 -4.34 13.53 -2.94
C ASP A 292 -4.98 13.52 -4.35
N PRO A 293 -5.04 14.67 -5.02
CA PRO A 293 -5.74 14.82 -6.30
C PRO A 293 -5.12 14.08 -7.47
N GLN A 294 -3.90 13.56 -7.32
CA GLN A 294 -3.18 12.81 -8.36
C GLN A 294 -3.04 11.31 -8.03
N SER A 295 -3.81 10.80 -7.06
CA SER A 295 -3.81 9.38 -6.73
C SER A 295 -4.53 8.55 -7.79
N PRO A 296 -3.82 7.73 -8.60
CA PRO A 296 -4.48 6.91 -9.62
C PRO A 296 -5.47 5.93 -9.00
N THR A 297 -5.13 5.35 -7.84
CA THR A 297 -6.00 4.40 -7.12
C THR A 297 -7.29 5.03 -6.65
N SER A 298 -7.21 6.19 -5.97
CA SER A 298 -8.41 6.87 -5.44
C SER A 298 -9.28 7.44 -6.55
N LEU A 299 -8.67 8.06 -7.57
CA LEU A 299 -9.38 8.57 -8.75
C LEU A 299 -10.09 7.43 -9.51
N HIS A 300 -9.42 6.28 -9.69
CA HIS A 300 -10.01 5.13 -10.37
C HIS A 300 -11.20 4.57 -9.59
N SER A 301 -11.06 4.41 -8.27
CA SER A 301 -12.16 3.98 -7.40
C SER A 301 -13.34 4.97 -7.43
N LEU A 302 -13.04 6.28 -7.45
CA LEU A 302 -14.07 7.33 -7.55
C LEU A 302 -14.77 7.31 -8.90
N ALA A 303 -14.04 7.16 -10.01
CA ALA A 303 -14.62 7.04 -11.34
C ALA A 303 -15.58 5.85 -11.42
N ILE A 304 -15.19 4.67 -10.90
CA ILE A 304 -16.07 3.50 -10.86
C ILE A 304 -17.33 3.77 -10.02
N ALA A 305 -17.19 4.37 -8.83
CA ALA A 305 -18.33 4.66 -7.96
C ALA A 305 -19.30 5.65 -8.61
N LEU A 306 -18.79 6.71 -9.27
CA LEU A 306 -19.59 7.66 -10.03
C LEU A 306 -20.27 7.01 -11.23
N HIS A 307 -19.57 6.13 -11.94
CA HIS A 307 -20.12 5.37 -13.06
C HIS A 307 -21.30 4.49 -12.64
N LEU A 308 -21.12 3.71 -11.57
CA LEU A 308 -22.18 2.85 -11.03
C LEU A 308 -23.37 3.66 -10.51
N ASN A 309 -23.11 4.87 -10.00
CA ASN A 309 -24.13 5.81 -9.54
C ASN A 309 -24.75 6.63 -10.70
N LYS A 310 -24.34 6.37 -11.96
CA LYS A 310 -24.78 7.07 -13.17
C LYS A 310 -24.51 8.59 -13.17
N SER A 311 -23.51 9.03 -12.40
CA SER A 311 -23.08 10.43 -12.26
C SER A 311 -22.00 10.79 -13.31
N TYR A 312 -22.30 10.53 -14.58
CA TYR A 312 -21.32 10.57 -15.68
C TYR A 312 -20.71 11.96 -15.91
N GLU A 313 -21.44 13.05 -15.70
CA GLU A 313 -20.90 14.41 -15.80
C GLU A 313 -19.82 14.69 -14.75
N ARG A 314 -20.00 14.14 -13.51
CA ARG A 314 -19.01 14.25 -12.44
C ARG A 314 -17.82 13.32 -12.67
N GLU A 315 -18.03 12.22 -13.37
CA GLU A 315 -16.99 11.23 -13.69
C GLU A 315 -15.98 11.76 -14.73
N ILE A 316 -16.41 12.54 -15.73
CA ILE A 316 -15.56 13.02 -16.82
C ILE A 316 -14.30 13.77 -16.33
N PRO A 317 -14.34 14.74 -15.43
CA PRO A 317 -13.14 15.40 -14.91
C PRO A 317 -12.14 14.43 -14.28
N ILE A 318 -12.65 13.43 -13.53
CA ILE A 318 -11.84 12.39 -12.89
C ILE A 318 -11.13 11.53 -13.95
N LEU A 319 -11.88 11.10 -14.97
CA LEU A 319 -11.33 10.30 -16.09
C LEU A 319 -10.29 11.08 -16.90
N LYS A 320 -10.48 12.39 -17.10
CA LYS A 320 -9.46 13.22 -17.76
C LYS A 320 -8.14 13.21 -17.00
N THR A 321 -8.19 13.41 -15.68
CA THR A 321 -6.98 13.34 -14.84
C THR A 321 -6.33 11.95 -14.90
N LEU A 322 -7.12 10.88 -14.87
CA LEU A 322 -6.61 9.51 -14.99
C LEU A 322 -5.93 9.27 -16.35
N LEU A 323 -6.50 9.75 -17.45
CA LEU A 323 -5.91 9.61 -18.77
C LEU A 323 -4.60 10.40 -18.94
N GLU A 324 -4.36 11.44 -18.14
CA GLU A 324 -3.07 12.14 -18.08
C GLU A 324 -2.01 11.33 -17.32
N ILE A 325 -2.40 10.58 -16.29
CA ILE A 325 -1.48 9.83 -15.40
C ILE A 325 -1.22 8.41 -15.94
N ILE A 326 -2.28 7.72 -16.37
CA ILE A 326 -2.28 6.31 -16.80
C ILE A 326 -3.06 6.12 -18.10
N PRO A 327 -2.63 6.75 -19.22
CA PRO A 327 -3.36 6.72 -20.50
C PRO A 327 -3.50 5.32 -21.09
N GLU A 328 -2.65 4.37 -20.68
CA GLU A 328 -2.64 2.98 -21.14
C GLU A 328 -3.65 2.07 -20.42
N ASP A 329 -4.28 2.51 -19.32
CA ASP A 329 -5.16 1.65 -18.52
C ASP A 329 -6.45 1.31 -19.30
N PRO A 330 -6.72 0.02 -19.61
CA PRO A 330 -7.86 -0.35 -20.44
C PRO A 330 -9.21 -0.05 -19.81
N GLN A 331 -9.30 -0.07 -18.46
CA GLN A 331 -10.54 0.21 -17.76
C GLN A 331 -10.85 1.71 -17.77
N VAL A 332 -9.84 2.56 -17.57
CA VAL A 332 -9.98 4.02 -17.68
C VAL A 332 -10.41 4.41 -19.09
N LEU A 333 -9.76 3.86 -20.12
CA LEU A 333 -10.14 4.08 -21.51
C LEU A 333 -11.59 3.69 -21.79
N ARG A 334 -12.03 2.52 -21.31
CA ARG A 334 -13.40 2.04 -21.47
C ARG A 334 -14.41 2.94 -20.75
N LEU A 335 -14.18 3.27 -19.50
CA LEU A 335 -15.06 4.17 -18.71
C LEU A 335 -15.17 5.55 -19.39
N SER A 336 -14.07 6.06 -19.96
CA SER A 336 -14.06 7.35 -20.65
C SER A 336 -14.96 7.36 -21.88
N VAL A 337 -14.93 6.30 -22.70
CA VAL A 337 -15.83 6.16 -23.86
C VAL A 337 -17.28 6.03 -23.42
N GLN A 338 -17.55 5.26 -22.36
CA GLN A 338 -18.91 5.08 -21.83
C GLN A 338 -19.48 6.38 -21.24
N ALA A 339 -18.70 7.09 -20.40
CA ALA A 339 -19.12 8.37 -19.85
C ALA A 339 -19.38 9.42 -20.95
N ALA A 340 -18.51 9.47 -21.96
CA ALA A 340 -18.69 10.34 -23.13
C ALA A 340 -19.98 10.02 -23.91
N ALA A 341 -20.29 8.74 -24.11
CA ALA A 341 -21.49 8.29 -24.77
C ALA A 341 -22.76 8.69 -23.99
N PHE A 342 -22.80 8.41 -22.69
CA PHE A 342 -23.95 8.68 -21.83
C PHE A 342 -24.20 10.18 -21.62
N THR A 343 -23.17 11.02 -21.71
CA THR A 343 -23.29 12.50 -21.64
C THR A 343 -23.37 13.18 -23.00
N LYS A 344 -23.37 12.41 -24.09
CA LYS A 344 -23.27 12.91 -25.47
C LYS A 344 -22.07 13.82 -25.72
N ASN A 345 -20.97 13.64 -24.97
CA ASN A 345 -19.76 14.44 -25.09
C ASN A 345 -18.81 13.85 -26.14
N LYS A 346 -19.14 14.13 -27.42
CA LYS A 346 -18.37 13.61 -28.56
C LYS A 346 -16.87 13.94 -28.48
N ALA A 347 -16.52 15.17 -28.08
CA ALA A 347 -15.12 15.59 -28.03
C ALA A 347 -14.30 14.76 -27.03
N PHE A 348 -14.85 14.44 -25.86
CA PHE A 348 -14.19 13.58 -24.87
C PHE A 348 -14.12 12.13 -25.36
N GLY A 349 -15.17 11.63 -26.00
CA GLY A 349 -15.18 10.29 -26.61
C GLY A 349 -14.11 10.12 -27.69
N ASP A 350 -14.00 11.09 -28.61
CA ASP A 350 -12.96 11.09 -29.67
C ASP A 350 -11.54 11.12 -29.06
N TYR A 351 -11.33 11.90 -28.00
CA TYR A 351 -10.06 11.93 -27.27
C TYR A 351 -9.73 10.56 -26.64
N ALA A 352 -10.66 9.95 -25.93
CA ALA A 352 -10.46 8.62 -25.33
C ALA A 352 -10.16 7.56 -26.41
N ILE A 353 -10.88 7.59 -27.55
CA ILE A 353 -10.62 6.68 -28.68
C ILE A 353 -9.25 6.95 -29.31
N SER A 354 -8.78 8.19 -29.36
CA SER A 354 -7.43 8.48 -29.86
C SER A 354 -6.34 7.85 -29.02
N LEU A 355 -6.46 7.85 -27.71
CA LEU A 355 -5.57 7.14 -26.78
C LEU A 355 -5.73 5.61 -26.90
N MET A 356 -6.97 5.13 -27.09
CA MET A 356 -7.23 3.70 -27.26
C MET A 356 -6.55 3.16 -28.54
N LYS A 357 -6.47 3.94 -29.63
CA LYS A 357 -5.73 3.56 -30.83
C LYS A 357 -4.25 3.28 -30.58
N ILE A 358 -3.66 3.98 -29.61
CA ILE A 358 -2.24 3.84 -29.25
C ILE A 358 -2.05 2.66 -28.30
N HIS A 359 -2.88 2.57 -27.25
CA HIS A 359 -2.64 1.67 -26.12
C HIS A 359 -3.46 0.38 -26.14
N ASN A 360 -4.61 0.37 -26.83
CA ASN A 360 -5.52 -0.78 -26.92
C ASN A 360 -6.23 -0.87 -28.29
N PRO A 361 -5.47 -1.00 -29.41
CA PRO A 361 -6.01 -0.92 -30.77
C PRO A 361 -7.11 -1.96 -31.07
N GLY A 362 -7.07 -3.12 -30.42
CA GLY A 362 -8.08 -4.18 -30.61
C GLY A 362 -9.49 -3.80 -30.12
N ALA A 363 -9.63 -2.82 -29.24
CA ALA A 363 -10.92 -2.38 -28.71
C ALA A 363 -11.54 -1.19 -29.47
N VAL A 364 -10.81 -0.57 -30.40
CA VAL A 364 -11.19 0.70 -31.07
C VAL A 364 -12.51 0.60 -31.83
N SER A 365 -12.69 -0.44 -32.65
CA SER A 365 -13.91 -0.59 -33.47
C SER A 365 -15.16 -0.66 -32.57
N LEU A 366 -15.12 -1.51 -31.56
CA LEU A 366 -16.24 -1.65 -30.62
C LEU A 366 -16.54 -0.35 -29.86
N ALA A 367 -15.50 0.36 -29.41
CA ALA A 367 -15.63 1.64 -28.72
C ALA A 367 -16.23 2.72 -29.64
N GLN A 368 -15.79 2.79 -30.91
CA GLN A 368 -16.30 3.74 -31.88
C GLN A 368 -17.77 3.48 -32.22
N ASP A 369 -18.15 2.22 -32.41
CA ASP A 369 -19.55 1.82 -32.67
C ASP A 369 -20.45 2.17 -31.51
N PHE A 370 -19.99 1.89 -30.25
CA PHE A 370 -20.70 2.24 -29.04
C PHE A 370 -20.95 3.76 -28.93
N LEU A 371 -19.90 4.57 -29.14
CA LEU A 371 -19.99 6.02 -29.08
C LEU A 371 -20.95 6.56 -30.16
N ASN A 372 -20.81 6.11 -31.42
CA ASN A 372 -21.64 6.55 -32.53
C ASN A 372 -23.12 6.23 -32.30
N ASN A 373 -23.44 5.03 -31.79
CA ASN A 373 -24.81 4.63 -31.51
C ASN A 373 -25.47 5.46 -30.38
N ALA A 374 -24.69 5.93 -29.43
CA ALA A 374 -25.18 6.77 -28.32
C ALA A 374 -25.38 8.25 -28.76
N LEU A 375 -24.64 8.72 -29.76
CA LEU A 375 -24.71 10.09 -30.27
C LEU A 375 -25.85 10.31 -31.27
N ASN A 376 -26.28 9.23 -31.98
CA ASN A 376 -27.46 9.24 -32.85
C ASN A 376 -28.76 9.14 -32.04
#